data_c2aeaa7114083c83dc61960ccde7e625
#
_entry.id   c2aeaa7114083c83dc61960ccde7e625
#
_cell.length_a   1.000
_cell.length_b   1.000
_cell.length_c   1.000
_cell.angle_alpha   90.00
_cell.angle_beta   90.00
_cell.angle_gamma   90.00
#
_symmetry.space_group_name_H-M   'P 1'
#
loop_
_entity.id
_entity.type
_entity.pdbx_description
1 polymer ?
#
loop_
_entity_poly.entity_id
_entity_poly.type
_entity_poly.pdbx_seq_one_letter_code
_entity_poly.pdbx_strand_id
1 'polypeptide(L)'
;VYLSPADATAAFNGGNIDAWVVWDPYYAIAQERYGARVIADTSDKRLASASYYMAGKDFAARQPAVLAATLDEIGKLTVWSGQHRDELAALAAEATGIDVRSWSAAFGRAEFSFGPVTDAHVAQQQQLADTFQALGIIPRKIAVADIVWRAPAGQ
;
A
#
# COMPACT_ATOMS: atom_id res chain seq x y z
N VAL A 1 -14.06 -11.46 9.40
CA VAL A 1 -12.96 -12.40 9.70
C VAL A 1 -11.71 -11.94 8.96
N TYR A 2 -10.58 -11.94 9.64
CA TYR A 2 -9.27 -11.73 9.01
C TYR A 2 -8.70 -13.11 8.60
N LEU A 3 -8.31 -13.22 7.33
CA LEU A 3 -7.69 -14.43 6.76
C LEU A 3 -6.39 -14.04 6.05
N SER A 4 -5.43 -14.95 5.99
CA SER A 4 -4.28 -14.77 5.10
C SER A 4 -4.76 -14.71 3.64
N PRO A 5 -4.02 -14.07 2.70
CA PRO A 5 -4.42 -14.04 1.29
C PRO A 5 -4.69 -15.43 0.70
N ALA A 6 -3.89 -16.43 1.07
CA ALA A 6 -4.07 -17.81 0.61
C ALA A 6 -5.37 -18.44 1.13
N ASP A 7 -5.62 -18.31 2.44
CA ASP A 7 -6.83 -18.84 3.07
C ASP A 7 -8.09 -18.11 2.58
N ALA A 8 -8.00 -16.78 2.41
CA ALA A 8 -9.08 -15.97 1.88
C ALA A 8 -9.41 -16.35 0.43
N THR A 9 -8.41 -16.61 -0.40
CA THR A 9 -8.58 -17.11 -1.77
C THR A 9 -9.34 -18.43 -1.77
N ALA A 10 -8.92 -19.38 -0.91
CA ALA A 10 -9.58 -20.68 -0.81
C ALA A 10 -11.04 -20.55 -0.30
N ALA A 11 -11.26 -19.72 0.71
CA ALA A 11 -12.58 -19.49 1.29
C ALA A 11 -13.55 -18.81 0.29
N PHE A 12 -13.06 -17.80 -0.44
CA PHE A 12 -13.85 -17.08 -1.44
C PHE A 12 -14.21 -18.00 -2.62
N ASN A 13 -13.23 -18.71 -3.17
CA ASN A 13 -13.43 -19.62 -4.29
C ASN A 13 -14.31 -20.83 -3.92
N GLY A 14 -14.24 -21.27 -2.67
CA GLY A 14 -15.09 -22.33 -2.13
C GLY A 14 -16.50 -21.90 -1.71
N GLY A 15 -16.85 -20.61 -1.87
CA GLY A 15 -18.16 -20.08 -1.50
C GLY A 15 -18.40 -19.99 0.02
N ASN A 16 -17.33 -20.04 0.83
CA ASN A 16 -17.42 -19.95 2.28
C ASN A 16 -17.47 -18.50 2.81
N ILE A 17 -17.20 -17.53 1.95
CA ILE A 17 -17.37 -16.10 2.20
C ILE A 17 -18.00 -15.45 0.98
N ASP A 18 -18.89 -14.48 1.21
CA ASP A 18 -19.67 -13.81 0.16
C ASP A 18 -18.93 -12.64 -0.46
N ALA A 19 -18.02 -12.01 0.28
CA ALA A 19 -17.25 -10.85 -0.15
C ALA A 19 -15.85 -10.89 0.45
N TRP A 20 -14.89 -10.34 -0.31
CA TRP A 20 -13.48 -10.29 0.07
C TRP A 20 -12.93 -8.89 -0.18
N VAL A 21 -12.31 -8.29 0.83
CA VAL A 21 -11.54 -7.04 0.72
C VAL A 21 -10.07 -7.43 0.59
N VAL A 22 -9.46 -7.05 -0.53
CA VAL A 22 -8.09 -7.47 -0.86
C VAL A 22 -7.40 -6.43 -1.74
N TRP A 23 -6.08 -6.46 -1.74
CA TRP A 23 -5.22 -5.62 -2.57
C TRP A 23 -4.60 -6.40 -3.74
N ASP A 24 -4.04 -5.68 -4.70
CA ASP A 24 -3.31 -6.27 -5.81
C ASP A 24 -1.99 -6.95 -5.35
N PRO A 25 -1.55 -8.03 -5.99
CA PRO A 25 -2.12 -8.64 -7.20
C PRO A 25 -3.28 -9.62 -6.94
N TYR A 26 -3.65 -9.90 -5.69
CA TYR A 26 -4.74 -10.83 -5.37
C TYR A 26 -6.10 -10.35 -5.89
N TYR A 27 -6.30 -9.04 -5.97
CA TYR A 27 -7.48 -8.46 -6.61
C TYR A 27 -7.55 -8.82 -8.10
N ALA A 28 -6.42 -8.68 -8.83
CA ALA A 28 -6.33 -9.10 -10.23
C ALA A 28 -6.60 -10.61 -10.37
N ILE A 29 -5.99 -11.44 -9.52
CA ILE A 29 -6.21 -12.89 -9.50
C ILE A 29 -7.69 -13.23 -9.29
N ALA A 30 -8.35 -12.58 -8.34
CA ALA A 30 -9.76 -12.81 -8.04
C ALA A 30 -10.64 -12.50 -9.25
N GLN A 31 -10.39 -11.41 -9.94
CA GLN A 31 -11.11 -11.05 -11.17
C GLN A 31 -10.83 -12.01 -12.32
N GLU A 32 -9.57 -12.29 -12.60
CA GLU A 32 -9.16 -13.00 -13.82
C GLU A 32 -9.35 -14.51 -13.73
N ARG A 33 -9.07 -15.10 -12.56
CA ARG A 33 -9.14 -16.55 -12.40
C ARG A 33 -10.47 -17.05 -11.83
N TYR A 34 -11.11 -16.25 -10.98
CA TYR A 34 -12.30 -16.67 -10.25
C TYR A 34 -13.56 -15.90 -10.66
N GLY A 35 -13.45 -14.98 -11.62
CA GLY A 35 -14.59 -14.22 -12.12
C GLY A 35 -15.24 -13.33 -11.06
N ALA A 36 -14.47 -12.91 -10.05
CA ALA A 36 -14.98 -12.07 -8.97
C ALA A 36 -15.51 -10.74 -9.50
N ARG A 37 -16.72 -10.38 -9.06
CA ARG A 37 -17.34 -9.10 -9.39
C ARG A 37 -16.89 -8.03 -8.41
N VAL A 38 -16.38 -6.93 -8.92
CA VAL A 38 -15.99 -5.78 -8.10
C VAL A 38 -17.23 -5.08 -7.56
N ILE A 39 -17.26 -4.86 -6.25
CA ILE A 39 -18.31 -4.11 -5.56
C ILE A 39 -17.88 -2.65 -5.39
N ALA A 40 -16.62 -2.44 -4.97
CA ALA A 40 -16.03 -1.12 -4.80
C ALA A 40 -14.50 -1.23 -4.91
N ASP A 41 -13.84 -0.19 -5.34
CA ASP A 41 -12.39 -0.07 -5.40
C ASP A 41 -11.89 1.34 -5.07
N THR A 42 -10.59 1.57 -5.13
CA THR A 42 -9.95 2.84 -4.78
C THR A 42 -10.12 3.94 -5.84
N SER A 43 -10.85 3.71 -6.94
CA SER A 43 -11.31 4.79 -7.83
C SER A 43 -12.30 5.71 -7.11
N ASP A 44 -13.01 5.20 -6.12
CA ASP A 44 -13.72 6.03 -5.15
C ASP A 44 -12.72 6.68 -4.19
N LYS A 45 -12.53 7.99 -4.33
CA LYS A 45 -11.58 8.76 -3.52
C LYS A 45 -11.79 8.65 -2.01
N ARG A 46 -12.99 8.24 -1.57
CA ARG A 46 -13.28 7.98 -0.16
C ARG A 46 -12.61 6.71 0.36
N LEU A 47 -12.29 5.78 -0.54
CA LEU A 47 -11.61 4.52 -0.26
C LEU A 47 -10.10 4.58 -0.58
N ALA A 48 -9.66 5.62 -1.28
CA ALA A 48 -8.25 5.79 -1.63
C ALA A 48 -7.43 6.13 -0.38
N SER A 49 -6.29 5.46 -0.22
CA SER A 49 -5.32 5.76 0.82
C SER A 49 -3.91 5.73 0.26
N ALA A 50 -3.04 6.58 0.79
CA ALA A 50 -1.61 6.51 0.47
C ALA A 50 -0.96 5.33 1.18
N SER A 51 0.07 4.76 0.56
CA SER A 51 1.01 3.85 1.22
C SER A 51 2.16 4.65 1.81
N TYR A 52 2.75 4.16 2.89
CA TYR A 52 3.81 4.85 3.61
C TYR A 52 5.01 3.95 3.81
N TYR A 53 6.21 4.51 3.62
CA TYR A 53 7.44 3.89 4.07
C TYR A 53 7.65 4.17 5.55
N MET A 54 8.10 3.18 6.30
CA MET A 54 8.35 3.29 7.73
C MET A 54 9.81 3.00 8.03
N ALA A 55 10.39 3.77 8.94
CA ALA A 55 11.74 3.55 9.46
C ALA A 55 11.71 3.45 10.98
N GLY A 56 12.65 2.70 11.54
CA GLY A 56 12.83 2.66 12.99
C GLY A 56 13.21 4.06 13.53
N LYS A 57 12.60 4.49 14.62
CA LYS A 57 12.82 5.82 15.21
C LYS A 57 14.30 6.10 15.50
N ASP A 58 15.00 5.12 16.09
CA ASP A 58 16.42 5.24 16.41
C ASP A 58 17.31 5.30 15.17
N PHE A 59 16.95 4.56 14.11
CA PHE A 59 17.65 4.63 12.83
C PHE A 59 17.47 6.02 12.20
N ALA A 60 16.24 6.49 12.12
CA ALA A 60 15.92 7.80 11.55
C ALA A 60 16.65 8.94 12.29
N ALA A 61 16.80 8.83 13.63
CA ALA A 61 17.51 9.82 14.44
C ALA A 61 19.03 9.75 14.26
N ARG A 62 19.61 8.54 14.17
CA ARG A 62 21.08 8.36 14.11
C ARG A 62 21.64 8.42 12.70
N GLN A 63 20.83 8.14 11.68
CA GLN A 63 21.25 8.03 10.28
C GLN A 63 20.32 8.81 9.33
N PRO A 64 20.03 10.10 9.61
CA PRO A 64 19.08 10.86 8.79
C PRO A 64 19.54 11.02 7.34
N ALA A 65 20.84 11.15 7.09
CA ALA A 65 21.39 11.27 5.73
C ALA A 65 21.21 9.96 4.94
N VAL A 66 21.40 8.79 5.57
CA VAL A 66 21.18 7.50 4.91
C VAL A 66 19.70 7.32 4.60
N LEU A 67 18.81 7.69 5.53
CA LEU A 67 17.38 7.62 5.30
C LEU A 67 16.95 8.53 4.14
N ALA A 68 17.43 9.78 4.09
CA ALA A 68 17.15 10.70 2.99
C ALA A 68 17.63 10.13 1.64
N ALA A 69 18.87 9.66 1.56
CA ALA A 69 19.41 9.06 0.33
C ALA A 69 18.62 7.83 -0.11
N THR A 70 18.17 7.00 0.83
CA THR A 70 17.32 5.84 0.53
C THR A 70 15.98 6.28 -0.06
N LEU A 71 15.36 7.30 0.51
CA LEU A 71 14.09 7.84 0.01
C LEU A 71 14.24 8.46 -1.38
N ASP A 72 15.36 9.12 -1.67
CA ASP A 72 15.67 9.65 -3.01
C ASP A 72 15.75 8.52 -4.05
N GLU A 73 16.44 7.43 -3.73
CA GLU A 73 16.51 6.26 -4.64
C GLU A 73 15.13 5.60 -4.84
N ILE A 74 14.32 5.50 -3.79
CA ILE A 74 12.94 5.03 -3.90
C ILE A 74 12.12 5.96 -4.81
N GLY A 75 12.31 7.28 -4.70
CA GLY A 75 11.66 8.25 -5.58
C GLY A 75 12.03 8.05 -7.05
N LYS A 76 13.32 7.86 -7.35
CA LYS A 76 13.82 7.57 -8.72
C LYS A 76 13.22 6.24 -9.24
N LEU A 77 13.21 5.21 -8.40
CA LEU A 77 12.62 3.92 -8.75
C LEU A 77 11.12 4.03 -9.00
N THR A 78 10.41 4.84 -8.24
CA THR A 78 8.97 5.08 -8.44
C THR A 78 8.70 5.71 -9.80
N VAL A 79 9.50 6.69 -10.22
CA VAL A 79 9.40 7.30 -11.56
C VAL A 79 9.68 6.26 -12.64
N TRP A 80 10.76 5.49 -12.49
CA TRP A 80 11.11 4.40 -13.42
C TRP A 80 9.96 3.38 -13.53
N SER A 81 9.40 2.95 -12.41
CA SER A 81 8.29 2.00 -12.35
C SER A 81 7.07 2.46 -13.14
N GLY A 82 6.74 3.74 -13.08
CA GLY A 82 5.64 4.32 -13.85
C GLY A 82 5.87 4.29 -15.37
N GLN A 83 7.13 4.33 -15.79
CA GLN A 83 7.55 4.34 -17.20
C GLN A 83 7.82 2.94 -17.76
N HIS A 84 8.08 1.93 -16.91
CA HIS A 84 8.50 0.59 -17.29
C HIS A 84 7.61 -0.50 -16.70
N ARG A 85 6.28 -0.31 -16.82
CA ARG A 85 5.28 -1.16 -16.16
C ARG A 85 5.37 -2.64 -16.56
N ASP A 86 5.69 -2.94 -17.82
CA ASP A 86 5.80 -4.32 -18.30
C ASP A 86 7.05 -5.00 -17.74
N GLU A 87 8.18 -4.29 -17.70
CA GLU A 87 9.42 -4.80 -17.08
C GLU A 87 9.25 -5.00 -15.57
N LEU A 88 8.60 -4.04 -14.90
CA LEU A 88 8.25 -4.16 -13.48
C LEU A 88 7.36 -5.37 -13.21
N ALA A 89 6.37 -5.65 -14.07
CA ALA A 89 5.50 -6.82 -13.94
C ALA A 89 6.29 -8.12 -14.09
N ALA A 90 7.24 -8.19 -15.02
CA ALA A 90 8.12 -9.35 -15.18
C ALA A 90 9.00 -9.58 -13.95
N LEU A 91 9.64 -8.52 -13.43
CA LEU A 91 10.46 -8.58 -12.21
C LEU A 91 9.64 -9.00 -10.98
N ALA A 92 8.43 -8.47 -10.84
CA ALA A 92 7.54 -8.84 -9.75
C ALA A 92 7.08 -10.30 -9.84
N ALA A 93 6.81 -10.78 -11.05
CA ALA A 93 6.45 -12.18 -11.29
C ALA A 93 7.60 -13.13 -10.93
N GLU A 94 8.83 -12.81 -11.32
CA GLU A 94 10.03 -13.56 -10.95
C GLU A 94 10.24 -13.59 -9.44
N ALA A 95 10.11 -12.45 -8.78
CA ALA A 95 10.35 -12.33 -7.34
C ALA A 95 9.29 -13.01 -6.47
N THR A 96 8.04 -13.11 -6.94
CA THR A 96 6.90 -13.55 -6.11
C THR A 96 6.32 -14.90 -6.53
N GLY A 97 6.63 -15.38 -7.74
CA GLY A 97 6.01 -16.57 -8.33
C GLY A 97 4.54 -16.37 -8.77
N ILE A 98 4.02 -15.15 -8.69
CA ILE A 98 2.71 -14.80 -9.21
C ILE A 98 2.84 -14.49 -10.70
N ASP A 99 1.89 -14.92 -11.52
CA ASP A 99 1.99 -14.75 -12.97
C ASP A 99 2.06 -13.26 -13.40
N VAL A 100 2.79 -13.04 -14.50
CA VAL A 100 3.05 -11.71 -15.04
C VAL A 100 1.77 -10.97 -15.44
N ARG A 101 0.73 -11.69 -15.87
CA ARG A 101 -0.54 -11.08 -16.28
C ARG A 101 -1.25 -10.42 -15.11
N SER A 102 -1.30 -11.09 -13.96
CA SER A 102 -1.87 -10.52 -12.72
C SER A 102 -1.10 -9.29 -12.27
N TRP A 103 0.25 -9.29 -12.39
CA TRP A 103 1.06 -8.11 -12.09
C TRP A 103 0.86 -6.98 -13.11
N SER A 104 0.74 -7.29 -14.41
CA SER A 104 0.44 -6.27 -15.43
C SER A 104 -0.90 -5.60 -15.17
N ALA A 105 -1.93 -6.36 -14.80
CA ALA A 105 -3.24 -5.81 -14.43
C ALA A 105 -3.15 -4.93 -13.17
N ALA A 106 -2.40 -5.37 -12.16
CA ALA A 106 -2.16 -4.63 -10.93
C ALA A 106 -1.45 -3.28 -11.19
N PHE A 107 -0.33 -3.32 -11.92
CA PHE A 107 0.44 -2.12 -12.24
C PHE A 107 -0.23 -1.23 -13.28
N GLY A 108 -1.13 -1.78 -14.10
CA GLY A 108 -1.99 -1.00 -15.00
C GLY A 108 -2.91 -0.03 -14.24
N ARG A 109 -3.37 -0.43 -13.04
CA ARG A 109 -4.22 0.38 -12.15
C ARG A 109 -3.43 1.27 -11.20
N ALA A 110 -2.15 0.94 -10.94
CA ALA A 110 -1.35 1.65 -9.94
C ALA A 110 -1.02 3.08 -10.36
N GLU A 111 -1.14 4.00 -9.42
CA GLU A 111 -0.59 5.35 -9.54
C GLU A 111 0.79 5.38 -8.86
N PHE A 112 1.83 5.57 -9.70
CA PHE A 112 3.20 5.67 -9.21
C PHE A 112 3.51 7.12 -8.87
N SER A 113 3.37 7.47 -7.60
CA SER A 113 3.73 8.77 -7.05
C SER A 113 4.54 8.61 -5.78
N PHE A 114 5.51 9.48 -5.56
CA PHE A 114 6.35 9.49 -4.37
C PHE A 114 6.63 10.93 -3.95
N GLY A 115 6.59 11.19 -2.65
CA GLY A 115 6.86 12.51 -2.11
C GLY A 115 6.77 12.55 -0.59
N PRO A 116 7.03 13.71 0.01
CA PRO A 116 6.98 13.87 1.46
C PRO A 116 5.55 13.71 1.98
N VAL A 117 5.44 13.29 3.24
CA VAL A 117 4.16 13.27 3.96
C VAL A 117 3.71 14.72 4.19
N THR A 118 2.61 15.10 3.54
CA THR A 118 2.02 16.45 3.66
C THR A 118 1.08 16.54 4.86
N ASP A 119 0.71 17.76 5.23
CA ASP A 119 -0.27 17.98 6.31
C ASP A 119 -1.66 17.41 5.95
N ALA A 120 -2.01 17.35 4.66
CA ALA A 120 -3.22 16.67 4.20
C ALA A 120 -3.17 15.16 4.45
N HIS A 121 -2.02 14.52 4.20
CA HIS A 121 -1.81 13.11 4.53
C HIS A 121 -1.90 12.86 6.04
N VAL A 122 -1.30 13.74 6.86
CA VAL A 122 -1.39 13.66 8.33
C VAL A 122 -2.85 13.76 8.79
N ALA A 123 -3.61 14.71 8.27
CA ALA A 123 -5.01 14.89 8.62
C ALA A 123 -5.87 13.67 8.25
N GLN A 124 -5.66 13.09 7.06
CA GLN A 124 -6.36 11.89 6.62
C GLN A 124 -6.04 10.69 7.53
N GLN A 125 -4.76 10.48 7.84
CA GLN A 125 -4.35 9.40 8.73
C GLN A 125 -4.82 9.61 10.17
N GLN A 126 -4.89 10.85 10.65
CA GLN A 126 -5.44 11.16 11.96
C GLN A 126 -6.93 10.81 12.04
N GLN A 127 -7.70 11.14 10.99
CA GLN A 127 -9.12 10.78 10.93
C GLN A 127 -9.32 9.26 10.96
N LEU A 128 -8.47 8.51 10.26
CA LEU A 128 -8.50 7.04 10.29
C LEU A 128 -8.17 6.51 11.68
N ALA A 129 -7.11 7.03 12.32
CA ALA A 129 -6.71 6.64 13.67
C ALA A 129 -7.81 6.93 14.71
N ASP A 130 -8.44 8.10 14.63
CA ASP A 130 -9.54 8.48 15.52
C ASP A 130 -10.77 7.57 15.32
N THR A 131 -11.07 7.21 14.07
CA THR A 131 -12.15 6.26 13.74
C THR A 131 -11.85 4.87 14.32
N PHE A 132 -10.63 4.38 14.16
CA PHE A 132 -10.25 3.06 14.68
C PHE A 132 -10.25 3.02 16.21
N GLN A 133 -9.87 4.12 16.85
CA GLN A 133 -9.95 4.26 18.30
C GLN A 133 -11.40 4.29 18.78
N ALA A 134 -12.28 5.04 18.11
CA ALA A 134 -13.70 5.10 18.44
C ALA A 134 -14.42 3.75 18.28
N LEU A 135 -13.98 2.93 17.31
CA LEU A 135 -14.47 1.58 17.08
C LEU A 135 -13.83 0.52 18.02
N GLY A 136 -12.89 0.91 18.87
CA GLY A 136 -12.18 0.00 19.77
C GLY A 136 -11.18 -0.93 19.06
N ILE A 137 -10.84 -0.65 17.80
CA ILE A 137 -9.86 -1.45 17.03
C ILE A 137 -8.45 -1.18 17.54
N ILE A 138 -8.15 0.07 17.89
CA ILE A 138 -6.90 0.43 18.57
C ILE A 138 -7.21 0.90 20.00
N PRO A 139 -6.36 0.51 20.99
CA PRO A 139 -6.69 0.68 22.41
C PRO A 139 -6.51 2.11 22.93
N ARG A 140 -5.81 2.97 22.20
CA ARG A 140 -5.48 4.34 22.64
C ARG A 140 -5.44 5.32 21.47
N LYS A 141 -5.65 6.59 21.80
CA LYS A 141 -5.49 7.68 20.85
C LYS A 141 -4.04 7.81 20.37
N ILE A 142 -3.86 8.06 19.10
CA ILE A 142 -2.57 8.23 18.43
C ILE A 142 -2.51 9.65 17.87
N ALA A 143 -1.39 10.35 18.08
CA ALA A 143 -1.08 11.61 17.42
C ALA A 143 -0.21 11.31 16.20
N VAL A 144 -0.83 11.30 15.01
CA VAL A 144 -0.13 10.92 13.76
C VAL A 144 1.01 11.89 13.44
N ALA A 145 0.86 13.17 13.76
CA ALA A 145 1.91 14.17 13.53
C ALA A 145 3.23 13.84 14.26
N ASP A 146 3.16 13.16 15.40
CA ASP A 146 4.34 12.84 16.24
C ASP A 146 5.21 11.72 15.66
N ILE A 147 4.68 10.96 14.70
CA ILE A 147 5.38 9.83 14.08
C ILE A 147 5.86 10.12 12.65
N VAL A 148 5.59 11.32 12.14
CA VAL A 148 6.04 11.72 10.81
C VAL A 148 7.50 12.17 10.87
N TRP A 149 8.37 11.45 10.16
CA TRP A 149 9.73 11.91 9.96
C TRP A 149 9.77 13.03 8.90
N ARG A 150 10.54 14.08 9.22
CA ARG A 150 10.82 15.18 8.29
C ARG A 150 12.33 15.31 8.13
N ALA A 151 12.78 15.45 6.90
CA ALA A 151 14.20 15.63 6.64
C ALA A 151 14.71 16.89 7.39
N PRO A 152 15.92 16.84 7.98
CA PRO A 152 16.54 18.02 8.58
C PRO A 152 16.68 19.15 7.52
N ALA A 153 16.38 20.37 7.90
CA ALA A 153 16.55 21.53 7.03
C ALA A 153 18.03 21.66 6.66
N GLY A 154 18.37 21.64 5.38
CA GLY A 154 19.73 21.93 4.87
C GLY A 154 20.53 20.71 4.39
N GLN A 155 19.90 19.61 4.06
CA GLN A 155 20.55 18.53 3.28
C GLN A 155 19.93 18.41 1.90
#